data_6651b6b58c4b0e789203f752b6cb3d9b
#
_entry.id   6651b6b58c4b0e789203f752b6cb3d9b
#
_cell.length_a   1.000
_cell.length_b   1.000
_cell.length_c   1.000
_cell.angle_alpha   90.00
_cell.angle_beta   90.00
_cell.angle_gamma   90.00
#
_symmetry.space_group_name_H-M   'P 1'
#
loop_
_entity.id
_entity.type
_entity.pdbx_description
1 polymer ?
#
loop_
_entity_poly.entity_id
_entity_poly.type
_entity_poly.pdbx_seq_one_letter_code
_entity_poly.pdbx_strand_id
1 'polypeptide(L)'
;MPKKDVKLSQNVNGNGKRKKKKNKRPISKFMTIFMIVCLALLIFQIIKLNLLPAKLIVLVSLVMIILCLIILLILHFKAKKFLPRILAGFIALCMCVGLAYGNYFIYKTDNTFDVVTSLADSKATMTSIVVLKSSSIKKEKDLKGKTIGTILDMDKIATKRMLKDLDSDNIKYKTKDYDALLDMMAALYDNKIDAICLNEKYRDILHEADGYFNFQTDSRVVHQNVHYTKVEKNDNPSDPVNDISKDAFTVLVSGNDSYGTLQDSNTRSDANLLLTVNPKTGTILMTSIPRDYYVELVCSDNDPELACPEGSYDKLTHSGLMGIKSTEKTIEKALGIKINYNVRINFSSVVNLVDALDGIDLDIKKGEEVDIFYVNSQPGLSVGKHHVDGETALAFARERHAYADGDNQRVRNQQKVFKAIFNRIVSPKMITNYGKFMDALAVAFDTNLSGDEISKFVKYELNNMPDWKIESYAIVAEPDYQFCYQSQSYASVVQQNDIMNEVARKKIKAVLNGKSSTTVEDLSGYSQTASEDNAVGNTEELQNMGILN
;
A
#
# COMPACT_ATOMS: atom_id res chain seq x y z
N MET A 1 32.29 111.57 5.08
CA MET A 1 32.91 110.24 5.21
C MET A 1 32.25 109.49 6.33
N PRO A 2 31.40 108.48 6.09
CA PRO A 2 30.74 107.78 7.15
C PRO A 2 31.39 106.41 7.41
N LYS A 3 31.43 106.03 8.68
CA LYS A 3 31.92 104.75 9.24
C LYS A 3 30.89 103.68 9.00
N LYS A 4 31.33 102.50 8.57
CA LYS A 4 30.52 101.32 8.50
C LYS A 4 30.64 100.50 9.80
N ASP A 5 29.49 100.26 10.43
CA ASP A 5 29.35 99.37 11.59
C ASP A 5 29.33 97.89 11.17
N VAL A 6 30.15 97.13 11.82
CA VAL A 6 30.20 95.67 11.68
C VAL A 6 29.27 95.03 12.74
N LYS A 7 28.16 94.44 12.32
CA LYS A 7 27.33 93.61 13.21
C LYS A 7 27.87 92.16 13.27
N LEU A 8 28.26 91.70 14.45
CA LEU A 8 28.50 90.34 14.79
C LEU A 8 27.17 89.55 14.80
N SER A 9 27.06 88.53 13.96
CA SER A 9 25.97 87.55 14.03
C SER A 9 26.35 86.45 14.97
N GLN A 10 25.60 86.25 16.04
CA GLN A 10 25.69 85.15 16.96
C GLN A 10 25.16 83.89 16.27
N ASN A 11 26.02 82.87 16.19
CA ASN A 11 25.67 81.51 15.75
C ASN A 11 24.89 80.75 16.87
N VAL A 12 23.59 80.57 16.71
CA VAL A 12 22.76 79.79 17.55
C VAL A 12 22.94 78.30 17.13
N ASN A 13 23.60 77.56 17.96
CA ASN A 13 23.73 76.09 17.81
C ASN A 13 22.38 75.38 17.96
N GLY A 14 21.73 75.09 16.83
CA GLY A 14 20.55 74.29 16.77
C GLY A 14 20.89 72.79 16.89
N ASN A 15 20.71 72.21 18.05
CA ASN A 15 20.80 70.79 18.29
C ASN A 15 19.65 70.05 17.59
N GLY A 16 19.77 69.85 16.28
CA GLY A 16 18.85 69.05 15.48
C GLY A 16 19.05 67.57 15.78
N LYS A 17 18.25 66.98 16.71
CA LYS A 17 18.12 65.55 16.87
C LYS A 17 17.73 64.92 15.53
N ARG A 18 18.68 64.36 14.78
CA ARG A 18 18.41 63.53 13.61
C ARG A 18 17.55 62.33 14.06
N LYS A 19 16.25 62.36 13.77
CA LYS A 19 15.36 61.23 13.87
C LYS A 19 15.94 60.10 13.00
N LYS A 20 16.51 59.04 13.62
CA LYS A 20 16.90 57.81 12.94
C LYS A 20 15.68 57.29 12.22
N LYS A 21 15.63 57.34 10.88
CA LYS A 21 14.64 56.66 10.06
C LYS A 21 14.67 55.16 10.47
N LYS A 22 13.63 54.68 11.16
CA LYS A 22 13.42 53.26 11.40
C LYS A 22 13.34 52.57 10.03
N ASN A 23 14.37 51.85 9.67
CA ASN A 23 14.41 51.07 8.44
C ASN A 23 13.28 50.03 8.55
N LYS A 24 12.15 50.27 7.89
CA LYS A 24 11.04 49.34 7.78
C LYS A 24 11.56 48.15 6.96
N ARG A 25 11.68 46.95 7.57
CA ARG A 25 12.07 45.69 6.93
C ARG A 25 10.84 44.82 6.74
N PRO A 26 9.95 45.08 5.76
CA PRO A 26 8.67 44.39 5.62
C PRO A 26 8.87 42.89 5.32
N ILE A 27 9.79 42.54 4.42
CA ILE A 27 10.08 41.14 4.03
C ILE A 27 10.61 40.34 5.22
N SER A 28 11.58 40.86 5.98
CA SER A 28 12.10 40.15 7.16
C SER A 28 11.03 39.93 8.24
N LYS A 29 10.11 40.88 8.42
CA LYS A 29 8.99 40.73 9.35
C LYS A 29 7.99 39.70 8.86
N PHE A 30 7.66 39.71 7.56
CA PHE A 30 6.78 38.69 6.96
C PHE A 30 7.35 37.29 7.13
N MET A 31 8.62 37.07 6.76
CA MET A 31 9.30 35.79 6.94
C MET A 31 9.31 35.33 8.41
N THR A 32 9.51 36.24 9.36
CA THR A 32 9.46 35.94 10.79
C THR A 32 8.09 35.44 11.21
N ILE A 33 7.02 36.18 10.84
CA ILE A 33 5.65 35.79 11.19
C ILE A 33 5.30 34.45 10.54
N PHE A 34 5.61 34.29 9.25
CA PHE A 34 5.36 33.06 8.52
C PHE A 34 6.07 31.85 9.16
N MET A 35 7.34 32.00 9.52
CA MET A 35 8.12 30.94 10.17
C MET A 35 7.55 30.55 11.54
N ILE A 36 7.11 31.53 12.36
CA ILE A 36 6.50 31.28 13.67
C ILE A 36 5.15 30.55 13.50
N VAL A 37 4.32 30.99 12.55
CA VAL A 37 3.01 30.36 12.28
C VAL A 37 3.21 28.92 11.79
N CYS A 38 4.09 28.69 10.81
CA CYS A 38 4.38 27.34 10.31
C CYS A 38 4.94 26.43 11.39
N LEU A 39 5.83 26.94 12.27
CA LEU A 39 6.37 26.17 13.38
C LEU A 39 5.28 25.81 14.40
N ALA A 40 4.42 26.76 14.76
CA ALA A 40 3.33 26.53 15.70
C ALA A 40 2.33 25.49 15.15
N LEU A 41 1.98 25.60 13.87
CA LEU A 41 1.12 24.63 13.17
C LEU A 41 1.77 23.24 13.13
N LEU A 42 3.06 23.17 12.81
CA LEU A 42 3.79 21.89 12.76
C LEU A 42 3.78 21.19 14.12
N ILE A 43 4.10 21.92 15.20
CA ILE A 43 4.09 21.36 16.56
C ILE A 43 2.67 20.92 16.94
N PHE A 44 1.65 21.74 16.63
CA PHE A 44 0.25 21.38 16.89
C PHE A 44 -0.15 20.10 16.16
N GLN A 45 0.19 19.98 14.87
CA GLN A 45 -0.13 18.79 14.07
C GLN A 45 0.60 17.53 14.58
N ILE A 46 1.89 17.65 14.97
CA ILE A 46 2.65 16.52 15.55
C ILE A 46 2.00 16.04 16.87
N ILE A 47 1.56 16.98 17.71
CA ILE A 47 0.86 16.65 18.96
C ILE A 47 -0.50 16.00 18.68
N LYS A 48 -1.27 16.55 17.73
CA LYS A 48 -2.58 16.02 17.33
C LYS A 48 -2.47 14.60 16.78
N LEU A 49 -1.52 14.37 15.88
CA LEU A 49 -1.30 13.07 15.24
C LEU A 49 -0.90 11.99 16.27
N ASN A 50 -0.23 12.39 17.37
CA ASN A 50 0.11 11.54 18.52
C ASN A 50 0.71 10.17 18.13
N LEU A 51 1.49 10.10 17.05
CA LEU A 51 2.18 8.88 16.61
C LEU A 51 3.56 8.71 17.25
N LEU A 52 4.21 9.81 17.65
CA LEU A 52 5.54 9.79 18.25
C LEU A 52 5.48 9.70 19.79
N PRO A 53 6.50 9.11 20.44
CA PRO A 53 6.63 9.16 21.89
C PRO A 53 6.68 10.61 22.39
N ALA A 54 6.06 10.89 23.53
CA ALA A 54 6.04 12.23 24.11
C ALA A 54 7.46 12.83 24.29
N LYS A 55 8.45 12.01 24.65
CA LYS A 55 9.85 12.43 24.76
C LYS A 55 10.42 12.90 23.43
N LEU A 56 10.12 12.21 22.32
CA LEU A 56 10.54 12.59 20.98
C LEU A 56 9.82 13.84 20.48
N ILE A 57 8.52 13.97 20.74
CA ILE A 57 7.75 15.19 20.40
C ILE A 57 8.39 16.41 21.07
N VAL A 58 8.69 16.31 22.37
CA VAL A 58 9.34 17.40 23.11
C VAL A 58 10.73 17.71 22.56
N LEU A 59 11.54 16.68 22.31
CA LEU A 59 12.90 16.85 21.78
C LEU A 59 12.90 17.52 20.40
N VAL A 60 12.11 17.01 19.45
CA VAL A 60 12.01 17.55 18.08
C VAL A 60 11.47 18.98 18.12
N SER A 61 10.42 19.24 18.90
CA SER A 61 9.86 20.58 19.05
C SER A 61 10.89 21.57 19.61
N LEU A 62 11.65 21.17 20.63
CA LEU A 62 12.69 22.00 21.23
C LEU A 62 13.81 22.32 20.23
N VAL A 63 14.30 21.33 19.50
CA VAL A 63 15.33 21.51 18.45
C VAL A 63 14.83 22.48 17.39
N MET A 64 13.61 22.31 16.89
CA MET A 64 13.02 23.18 15.88
C MET A 64 12.84 24.62 16.39
N ILE A 65 12.39 24.80 17.62
CA ILE A 65 12.28 26.13 18.27
C ILE A 65 13.67 26.78 18.36
N ILE A 66 14.69 26.05 18.81
CA ILE A 66 16.06 26.59 18.93
C ILE A 66 16.60 27.00 17.55
N LEU A 67 16.45 26.16 16.53
CA LEU A 67 16.88 26.48 15.16
C LEU A 67 16.18 27.74 14.62
N CYS A 68 14.86 27.85 14.80
CA CYS A 68 14.11 29.03 14.42
C CYS A 68 14.61 30.29 15.16
N LEU A 69 14.84 30.21 16.48
CA LEU A 69 15.37 31.31 17.28
C LEU A 69 16.75 31.76 16.79
N ILE A 70 17.67 30.83 16.48
CA ILE A 70 19.00 31.14 15.95
C ILE A 70 18.88 31.88 14.62
N ILE A 71 18.04 31.41 13.70
CA ILE A 71 17.82 32.05 12.38
C ILE A 71 17.21 33.44 12.56
N LEU A 72 16.26 33.63 13.46
CA LEU A 72 15.66 34.92 13.77
C LEU A 72 16.69 35.91 14.35
N LEU A 73 17.55 35.45 15.26
CA LEU A 73 18.63 36.27 15.82
C LEU A 73 19.63 36.71 14.75
N ILE A 74 20.01 35.80 13.85
CA ILE A 74 20.91 36.15 12.74
C ILE A 74 20.25 37.16 11.82
N LEU A 75 18.99 36.93 11.42
CA LEU A 75 18.24 37.79 10.49
C LEU A 75 18.04 39.20 11.03
N HIS A 76 17.78 39.36 12.34
CA HIS A 76 17.45 40.65 12.92
C HIS A 76 18.65 41.41 13.51
N PHE A 77 19.58 40.70 14.14
CA PHE A 77 20.66 41.33 14.91
C PHE A 77 22.03 41.27 14.23
N LYS A 78 22.42 40.16 13.60
CA LYS A 78 23.77 40.01 13.05
C LYS A 78 23.92 40.40 11.57
N ALA A 79 22.88 40.28 10.77
CA ALA A 79 22.91 40.58 9.33
C ALA A 79 22.83 42.09 9.04
N LYS A 80 23.83 42.90 9.44
CA LYS A 80 23.86 44.35 9.23
C LYS A 80 24.43 44.74 7.87
N LYS A 81 25.40 44.02 7.32
CA LYS A 81 26.00 44.25 5.99
C LYS A 81 25.15 43.60 4.90
N PHE A 82 25.35 44.03 3.64
CA PHE A 82 24.53 43.60 2.49
C PHE A 82 24.64 42.06 2.26
N LEU A 83 25.84 41.53 2.11
CA LEU A 83 26.06 40.11 1.83
C LEU A 83 25.59 39.16 2.96
N PRO A 84 25.93 39.37 4.26
CA PRO A 84 25.39 38.58 5.35
C PRO A 84 23.85 38.65 5.45
N ARG A 85 23.23 39.74 5.00
CA ARG A 85 21.77 39.90 4.99
C ARG A 85 21.10 39.03 3.95
N ILE A 86 21.68 38.96 2.73
CA ILE A 86 21.18 38.05 1.68
C ILE A 86 21.29 36.62 2.14
N LEU A 87 22.46 36.21 2.70
CA LEU A 87 22.66 34.86 3.19
C LEU A 87 21.69 34.49 4.32
N ALA A 88 21.50 35.38 5.29
CA ALA A 88 20.52 35.15 6.37
C ALA A 88 19.08 35.07 5.85
N GLY A 89 18.72 35.89 4.85
CA GLY A 89 17.43 35.82 4.16
C GLY A 89 17.23 34.48 3.43
N PHE A 90 18.26 34.00 2.76
CA PHE A 90 18.22 32.72 2.07
C PHE A 90 18.05 31.55 3.06
N ILE A 91 18.81 31.53 4.16
CA ILE A 91 18.68 30.51 5.21
C ILE A 91 17.26 30.54 5.82
N ALA A 92 16.73 31.73 6.09
CA ALA A 92 15.36 31.88 6.60
C ALA A 92 14.30 31.41 5.59
N LEU A 93 14.51 31.64 4.30
CA LEU A 93 13.65 31.12 3.23
C LEU A 93 13.69 29.58 3.18
N CYS A 94 14.86 28.97 3.20
CA CYS A 94 15.01 27.52 3.26
C CYS A 94 14.29 26.93 4.47
N MET A 95 14.39 27.57 5.64
CA MET A 95 13.67 27.14 6.83
C MET A 95 12.15 27.26 6.69
N CYS A 96 11.66 28.35 6.09
CA CYS A 96 10.23 28.52 5.79
C CYS A 96 9.72 27.41 4.86
N VAL A 97 10.46 27.10 3.80
CA VAL A 97 10.12 26.01 2.86
C VAL A 97 10.12 24.68 3.59
N GLY A 98 11.14 24.41 4.41
CA GLY A 98 11.23 23.16 5.19
C GLY A 98 10.07 23.01 6.18
N LEU A 99 9.68 24.08 6.88
CA LEU A 99 8.52 24.06 7.78
C LEU A 99 7.20 23.87 7.03
N ALA A 100 7.03 24.53 5.88
CA ALA A 100 5.83 24.36 5.03
C ALA A 100 5.74 22.92 4.51
N TYR A 101 6.86 22.36 4.04
CA TYR A 101 6.92 20.95 3.62
C TYR A 101 6.63 19.99 4.78
N GLY A 102 7.18 20.25 5.96
CA GLY A 102 6.89 19.45 7.16
C GLY A 102 5.40 19.48 7.53
N ASN A 103 4.75 20.64 7.48
CA ASN A 103 3.30 20.76 7.70
C ASN A 103 2.51 19.95 6.65
N TYR A 104 2.87 20.04 5.37
CA TYR A 104 2.24 19.26 4.30
C TYR A 104 2.41 17.76 4.54
N PHE A 105 3.62 17.33 4.93
CA PHE A 105 3.94 15.94 5.22
C PHE A 105 3.08 15.38 6.37
N ILE A 106 2.99 16.12 7.49
CA ILE A 106 2.16 15.70 8.64
C ILE A 106 0.67 15.70 8.29
N TYR A 107 0.19 16.74 7.56
CA TYR A 107 -1.19 16.79 7.09
C TYR A 107 -1.53 15.58 6.19
N LYS A 108 -0.63 15.23 5.27
CA LYS A 108 -0.81 14.08 4.39
C LYS A 108 -0.85 12.77 5.20
N THR A 109 0.02 12.63 6.21
CA THR A 109 0.03 11.49 7.12
C THR A 109 -1.28 11.37 7.90
N ASP A 110 -1.74 12.46 8.51
CA ASP A 110 -2.98 12.52 9.29
C ASP A 110 -4.18 12.10 8.42
N ASN A 111 -4.31 12.70 7.23
CA ASN A 111 -5.38 12.38 6.31
C ASN A 111 -5.36 10.93 5.82
N THR A 112 -4.19 10.39 5.44
CA THR A 112 -4.08 8.99 5.03
C THR A 112 -4.34 8.04 6.19
N PHE A 113 -3.85 8.40 7.38
CA PHE A 113 -4.10 7.62 8.58
C PHE A 113 -5.59 7.56 8.91
N ASP A 114 -6.30 8.69 8.84
CA ASP A 114 -7.76 8.74 9.00
C ASP A 114 -8.46 7.86 7.93
N VAL A 115 -7.98 7.88 6.69
CA VAL A 115 -8.51 7.04 5.60
C VAL A 115 -8.27 5.56 5.90
N VAL A 116 -7.03 5.15 6.17
CA VAL A 116 -6.66 3.75 6.45
C VAL A 116 -7.40 3.22 7.68
N THR A 117 -7.54 4.04 8.73
CA THR A 117 -8.27 3.64 9.95
C THR A 117 -9.78 3.62 9.77
N SER A 118 -10.32 4.36 8.79
CA SER A 118 -11.74 4.34 8.44
C SER A 118 -12.10 3.27 7.40
N LEU A 119 -11.10 2.61 6.78
CA LEU A 119 -11.31 1.59 5.75
C LEU A 119 -12.07 0.38 6.27
N ALA A 120 -11.87 -0.01 7.52
CA ALA A 120 -12.62 -1.09 8.16
C ALA A 120 -14.15 -0.84 8.18
N ASP A 121 -14.55 0.45 8.14
CA ASP A 121 -15.94 0.89 8.16
C ASP A 121 -16.37 1.59 6.85
N SER A 122 -15.56 1.52 5.80
CA SER A 122 -15.78 2.29 4.56
C SER A 122 -15.52 1.47 3.32
N LYS A 123 -16.38 1.67 2.30
CA LYS A 123 -16.22 1.12 0.96
C LYS A 123 -15.55 2.17 0.06
N ALA A 124 -14.41 1.83 -0.52
CA ALA A 124 -13.70 2.69 -1.46
C ALA A 124 -14.24 2.49 -2.89
N THR A 125 -14.54 3.56 -3.60
CA THR A 125 -14.84 3.55 -5.04
C THR A 125 -13.75 4.31 -5.75
N MET A 126 -12.99 3.64 -6.61
CA MET A 126 -11.91 4.21 -7.41
C MET A 126 -12.40 4.49 -8.82
N THR A 127 -12.23 5.72 -9.27
CA THR A 127 -12.58 6.16 -10.63
C THR A 127 -11.36 6.79 -11.29
N SER A 128 -11.09 6.43 -12.53
CA SER A 128 -9.91 6.88 -13.28
C SER A 128 -10.31 7.54 -14.59
N ILE A 129 -9.56 8.56 -15.00
CA ILE A 129 -9.53 9.02 -16.38
C ILE A 129 -8.43 8.25 -17.10
N VAL A 130 -8.85 7.46 -18.09
CA VAL A 130 -7.98 6.54 -18.80
C VAL A 130 -7.88 6.95 -20.26
N VAL A 131 -6.68 6.87 -20.83
CA VAL A 131 -6.37 7.14 -22.24
C VAL A 131 -5.55 5.99 -22.82
N LEU A 132 -5.56 5.82 -24.14
CA LEU A 132 -4.65 4.88 -24.78
C LEU A 132 -3.19 5.36 -24.66
N LYS A 133 -2.23 4.44 -24.51
CA LYS A 133 -0.80 4.77 -24.48
C LYS A 133 -0.31 5.48 -25.75
N SER A 134 -0.96 5.22 -26.90
CA SER A 134 -0.72 5.91 -28.18
C SER A 134 -1.13 7.39 -28.16
N SER A 135 -1.99 7.81 -27.20
CA SER A 135 -2.44 9.18 -27.07
C SER A 135 -1.31 10.13 -26.64
N SER A 136 -1.39 11.37 -27.11
CA SER A 136 -0.50 12.46 -26.67
C SER A 136 -0.78 12.93 -25.22
N ILE A 137 -1.91 12.55 -24.64
CA ILE A 137 -2.31 12.91 -23.27
C ILE A 137 -1.48 12.08 -22.28
N LYS A 138 -0.64 12.77 -21.49
CA LYS A 138 0.25 12.12 -20.51
C LYS A 138 -0.10 12.44 -19.06
N LYS A 139 -0.83 13.52 -18.85
CA LYS A 139 -1.21 14.04 -17.53
C LYS A 139 -2.55 14.76 -17.60
N GLU A 140 -3.16 14.96 -16.48
CA GLU A 140 -4.46 15.56 -16.30
C GLU A 140 -4.66 16.90 -17.07
N LYS A 141 -3.68 17.79 -17.02
CA LYS A 141 -3.73 19.11 -17.72
C LYS A 141 -3.84 18.98 -19.24
N ASP A 142 -3.44 17.87 -19.81
CA ASP A 142 -3.52 17.60 -21.24
C ASP A 142 -4.96 17.26 -21.70
N LEU A 143 -5.89 17.04 -20.74
CA LEU A 143 -7.33 16.83 -20.99
C LEU A 143 -8.05 18.10 -21.45
N LYS A 144 -7.41 19.27 -21.40
CA LYS A 144 -8.02 20.53 -21.82
C LYS A 144 -8.49 20.47 -23.27
N GLY A 145 -9.80 20.72 -23.47
CA GLY A 145 -10.45 20.69 -24.79
C GLY A 145 -10.72 19.31 -25.35
N LYS A 146 -10.39 18.26 -24.59
CA LYS A 146 -10.56 16.85 -24.96
C LYS A 146 -11.95 16.35 -24.66
N THR A 147 -12.35 15.24 -25.29
CA THR A 147 -13.65 14.59 -25.09
C THR A 147 -13.47 13.36 -24.22
N ILE A 148 -14.17 13.33 -23.09
CA ILE A 148 -14.17 12.21 -22.13
C ILE A 148 -15.48 11.43 -22.31
N GLY A 149 -15.37 10.12 -22.58
CA GLY A 149 -16.50 9.20 -22.57
C GLY A 149 -16.97 8.92 -21.14
N THR A 150 -18.28 8.84 -20.96
CA THR A 150 -18.93 8.53 -19.68
C THR A 150 -20.02 7.47 -19.86
N ILE A 151 -20.42 6.79 -18.77
CA ILE A 151 -21.50 5.79 -18.71
C ILE A 151 -22.43 6.13 -17.55
N LEU A 152 -23.13 7.26 -17.65
CA LEU A 152 -23.90 7.82 -16.54
C LEU A 152 -25.06 6.90 -16.08
N ASP A 153 -25.63 6.11 -16.94
CA ASP A 153 -26.70 5.18 -16.57
C ASP A 153 -26.17 4.00 -15.74
N MET A 154 -24.94 3.55 -16.00
CA MET A 154 -24.32 2.46 -15.24
C MET A 154 -23.60 2.96 -13.97
N ASP A 155 -23.01 4.17 -14.00
CA ASP A 155 -22.21 4.68 -12.89
C ASP A 155 -22.27 6.20 -12.72
N LYS A 156 -23.46 6.68 -12.41
CA LYS A 156 -23.72 8.13 -12.27
C LYS A 156 -22.94 8.81 -11.15
N ILE A 157 -22.80 8.12 -10.01
CA ILE A 157 -22.27 8.73 -8.79
C ILE A 157 -20.76 8.91 -8.92
N ALA A 158 -20.03 7.86 -9.27
CA ALA A 158 -18.57 7.92 -9.39
C ALA A 158 -18.14 8.82 -10.55
N THR A 159 -18.81 8.71 -11.71
CA THR A 159 -18.58 9.60 -12.86
C THR A 159 -18.77 11.07 -12.51
N LYS A 160 -19.89 11.46 -11.87
CA LYS A 160 -20.10 12.86 -11.47
C LYS A 160 -19.07 13.38 -10.47
N ARG A 161 -18.60 12.53 -9.56
CA ARG A 161 -17.54 12.90 -8.62
C ARG A 161 -16.21 13.16 -9.33
N MET A 162 -15.82 12.28 -10.24
CA MET A 162 -14.61 12.44 -11.06
C MET A 162 -14.67 13.73 -11.88
N LEU A 163 -15.80 14.00 -12.55
CA LEU A 163 -15.96 15.21 -13.34
C LEU A 163 -15.90 16.48 -12.48
N LYS A 164 -16.49 16.44 -11.27
CA LYS A 164 -16.39 17.55 -10.31
C LYS A 164 -14.95 17.79 -9.83
N ASP A 165 -14.17 16.73 -9.69
CA ASP A 165 -12.75 16.82 -9.32
C ASP A 165 -11.95 17.54 -10.42
N LEU A 166 -12.09 17.13 -11.67
CA LEU A 166 -11.51 17.82 -12.84
C LEU A 166 -11.96 19.30 -12.96
N ASP A 167 -13.22 19.58 -12.64
CA ASP A 167 -13.75 20.96 -12.62
C ASP A 167 -13.08 21.81 -11.54
N SER A 168 -12.76 21.22 -10.37
CA SER A 168 -12.06 21.92 -9.27
C SER A 168 -10.64 22.33 -9.66
N ASP A 169 -10.00 21.59 -10.57
CA ASP A 169 -8.68 21.88 -11.12
C ASP A 169 -8.72 22.82 -12.35
N ASN A 170 -9.91 23.39 -12.65
CA ASN A 170 -10.16 24.29 -13.78
C ASN A 170 -9.83 23.71 -15.16
N ILE A 171 -10.00 22.39 -15.33
CA ILE A 171 -9.79 21.72 -16.59
C ILE A 171 -11.08 21.78 -17.42
N LYS A 172 -11.01 22.42 -18.60
CA LYS A 172 -12.12 22.52 -19.54
C LYS A 172 -12.08 21.34 -20.51
N TYR A 173 -13.06 20.46 -20.45
CA TYR A 173 -13.22 19.26 -21.31
C TYR A 173 -14.64 19.21 -21.89
N LYS A 174 -14.90 18.23 -22.75
CA LYS A 174 -16.24 17.85 -23.21
C LYS A 174 -16.55 16.45 -22.74
N THR A 175 -17.81 16.13 -22.52
CA THR A 175 -18.26 14.76 -22.21
C THR A 175 -19.11 14.20 -23.34
N LYS A 176 -19.03 12.90 -23.55
CA LYS A 176 -19.92 12.13 -24.40
C LYS A 176 -20.37 10.89 -23.65
N ASP A 177 -21.67 10.80 -23.40
CA ASP A 177 -22.25 9.69 -22.65
C ASP A 177 -22.54 8.50 -23.57
N TYR A 178 -22.44 7.28 -23.02
CA TYR A 178 -22.68 6.01 -23.68
C TYR A 178 -23.57 5.13 -22.80
N ASP A 179 -24.45 4.35 -23.44
CA ASP A 179 -25.37 3.46 -22.76
C ASP A 179 -24.67 2.17 -22.27
N ALA A 180 -23.58 1.77 -22.91
CA ALA A 180 -22.83 0.57 -22.58
C ALA A 180 -21.31 0.82 -22.50
N LEU A 181 -20.66 0.06 -21.59
CA LEU A 181 -19.21 0.13 -21.38
C LEU A 181 -18.43 -0.20 -22.66
N LEU A 182 -18.83 -1.25 -23.39
CA LEU A 182 -18.12 -1.69 -24.59
C LEU A 182 -18.27 -0.70 -25.76
N ASP A 183 -19.40 0.04 -25.85
CA ASP A 183 -19.58 1.10 -26.84
C ASP A 183 -18.65 2.30 -26.56
N MET A 184 -18.47 2.64 -25.29
CA MET A 184 -17.51 3.66 -24.87
C MET A 184 -16.07 3.21 -25.17
N MET A 185 -15.76 1.94 -24.96
CA MET A 185 -14.44 1.36 -25.27
C MET A 185 -14.17 1.37 -26.79
N ALA A 186 -15.14 0.94 -27.60
CA ALA A 186 -15.03 0.99 -29.07
C ALA A 186 -14.76 2.43 -29.54
N ALA A 187 -15.45 3.41 -28.96
CA ALA A 187 -15.23 4.82 -29.31
C ALA A 187 -13.83 5.33 -28.92
N LEU A 188 -13.25 4.82 -27.82
CA LEU A 188 -11.87 5.16 -27.40
C LEU A 188 -10.85 4.57 -28.39
N TYR A 189 -10.97 3.29 -28.73
CA TYR A 189 -10.07 2.61 -29.67
C TYR A 189 -10.20 3.15 -31.12
N ASP A 190 -11.40 3.57 -31.49
CA ASP A 190 -11.66 4.25 -32.80
C ASP A 190 -11.21 5.73 -32.79
N ASN A 191 -10.65 6.24 -31.72
CA ASN A 191 -10.28 7.66 -31.54
C ASN A 191 -11.45 8.64 -31.72
N LYS A 192 -12.70 8.21 -31.49
CA LYS A 192 -13.91 9.07 -31.50
C LYS A 192 -14.03 9.90 -30.22
N ILE A 193 -13.35 9.47 -29.16
CA ILE A 193 -13.16 10.17 -27.89
C ILE A 193 -11.69 10.08 -27.50
N ASP A 194 -11.21 11.02 -26.68
CA ASP A 194 -9.80 11.13 -26.29
C ASP A 194 -9.47 10.37 -24.99
N ALA A 195 -10.45 10.22 -24.12
CA ALA A 195 -10.34 9.58 -22.80
C ALA A 195 -11.66 8.96 -22.38
N ILE A 196 -11.63 8.10 -21.38
CA ILE A 196 -12.82 7.58 -20.71
C ILE A 196 -12.75 7.84 -19.20
N CYS A 197 -13.92 8.06 -18.59
CA CYS A 197 -14.12 8.05 -17.16
C CYS A 197 -14.55 6.63 -16.77
N LEU A 198 -13.63 5.87 -16.15
CA LEU A 198 -13.82 4.47 -15.83
C LEU A 198 -13.85 4.29 -14.30
N ASN A 199 -14.93 3.72 -13.79
CA ASN A 199 -14.91 3.13 -12.45
C ASN A 199 -14.12 1.82 -12.53
N GLU A 200 -13.10 1.70 -11.69
CA GLU A 200 -12.13 0.60 -11.77
C GLU A 200 -12.76 -0.79 -11.52
N LYS A 201 -13.94 -0.86 -10.91
CA LYS A 201 -14.70 -2.13 -10.78
C LYS A 201 -15.07 -2.76 -12.13
N TYR A 202 -15.11 -1.97 -13.21
CA TYR A 202 -15.43 -2.47 -14.56
C TYR A 202 -14.19 -2.93 -15.33
N ARG A 203 -12.98 -2.73 -14.81
CA ARG A 203 -11.74 -3.07 -15.52
C ARG A 203 -11.62 -4.57 -15.82
N ASP A 204 -12.10 -5.42 -14.91
CA ASP A 204 -12.08 -6.88 -15.09
C ASP A 204 -13.00 -7.34 -16.23
N ILE A 205 -14.15 -6.68 -16.39
CA ILE A 205 -15.06 -6.94 -17.51
C ILE A 205 -14.37 -6.65 -18.84
N LEU A 206 -13.55 -5.59 -18.88
CA LEU A 206 -12.79 -5.24 -20.09
C LEU A 206 -11.67 -6.25 -20.37
N HIS A 207 -11.05 -6.81 -19.33
CA HIS A 207 -10.02 -7.83 -19.50
C HIS A 207 -10.57 -9.16 -20.03
N GLU A 208 -11.85 -9.46 -19.79
CA GLU A 208 -12.53 -10.66 -20.27
C GLU A 208 -13.25 -10.43 -21.63
N ALA A 209 -13.43 -9.17 -22.03
CA ALA A 209 -14.17 -8.84 -23.25
C ALA A 209 -13.34 -8.99 -24.51
N ASP A 210 -13.92 -9.63 -25.54
CA ASP A 210 -13.29 -9.80 -26.84
C ASP A 210 -12.85 -8.46 -27.45
N GLY A 211 -11.57 -8.41 -27.84
CA GLY A 211 -10.96 -7.22 -28.44
C GLY A 211 -10.32 -6.25 -27.43
N TYR A 212 -10.48 -6.47 -26.10
CA TYR A 212 -9.97 -5.56 -25.07
C TYR A 212 -9.06 -6.23 -24.04
N PHE A 213 -8.63 -7.47 -24.25
CA PHE A 213 -7.73 -8.23 -23.34
C PHE A 213 -6.46 -7.46 -22.97
N ASN A 214 -5.96 -6.63 -23.87
CA ASN A 214 -4.76 -5.85 -23.68
C ASN A 214 -5.03 -4.43 -23.17
N PHE A 215 -6.27 -4.10 -22.80
CA PHE A 215 -6.61 -2.75 -22.38
C PHE A 215 -5.68 -2.21 -21.30
N GLN A 216 -5.26 -3.05 -20.37
CA GLN A 216 -4.33 -2.67 -19.30
C GLN A 216 -2.96 -2.26 -19.83
N THR A 217 -2.41 -3.04 -20.78
CA THR A 217 -1.12 -2.75 -21.39
C THR A 217 -1.20 -1.62 -22.42
N ASP A 218 -2.36 -1.41 -23.04
CA ASP A 218 -2.58 -0.42 -24.10
C ASP A 218 -3.01 0.95 -23.57
N SER A 219 -3.37 1.03 -22.30
CA SER A 219 -3.89 2.25 -21.67
C SER A 219 -2.98 2.79 -20.58
N ARG A 220 -3.25 4.01 -20.15
CA ARG A 220 -2.67 4.64 -18.95
C ARG A 220 -3.71 5.47 -18.22
N VAL A 221 -3.61 5.50 -16.91
CA VAL A 221 -4.35 6.42 -16.06
C VAL A 221 -3.65 7.77 -16.07
N VAL A 222 -4.40 8.86 -16.30
CA VAL A 222 -3.90 10.24 -16.30
C VAL A 222 -4.40 11.05 -15.13
N HIS A 223 -5.51 10.64 -14.54
CA HIS A 223 -6.07 11.17 -13.28
C HIS A 223 -6.87 10.09 -12.57
N GLN A 224 -6.84 10.08 -11.24
CA GLN A 224 -7.55 9.09 -10.42
C GLN A 224 -8.12 9.74 -9.17
N ASN A 225 -9.36 9.39 -8.85
CA ASN A 225 -10.07 9.82 -7.65
C ASN A 225 -10.57 8.61 -6.87
N VAL A 226 -10.44 8.66 -5.54
CA VAL A 226 -10.97 7.63 -4.65
C VAL A 226 -11.98 8.24 -3.70
N HIS A 227 -13.14 7.64 -3.62
CA HIS A 227 -14.21 8.07 -2.75
C HIS A 227 -14.59 6.97 -1.77
N TYR A 228 -14.75 7.35 -0.49
CA TYR A 228 -15.13 6.43 0.60
C TYR A 228 -16.60 6.64 0.98
N THR A 229 -17.34 5.53 1.06
CA THR A 229 -18.69 5.47 1.61
C THR A 229 -18.68 4.59 2.85
N LYS A 230 -19.34 5.05 3.93
CA LYS A 230 -19.43 4.27 5.17
C LYS A 230 -20.25 3.01 4.94
N VAL A 231 -19.76 1.87 5.39
CA VAL A 231 -20.46 0.58 5.38
C VAL A 231 -21.23 0.44 6.69
N GLU A 232 -22.53 0.11 6.62
CA GLU A 232 -23.38 0.02 7.82
C GLU A 232 -23.26 -1.33 8.55
N LYS A 233 -22.70 -2.36 7.91
CA LYS A 233 -22.61 -3.71 8.45
C LYS A 233 -21.23 -4.32 8.21
N ASN A 234 -20.61 -4.83 9.26
CA ASN A 234 -19.35 -5.58 9.17
C ASN A 234 -19.64 -7.07 8.95
N ASP A 235 -19.59 -7.51 7.70
CA ASP A 235 -19.75 -8.92 7.32
C ASP A 235 -18.45 -9.73 7.45
N ASN A 236 -17.35 -9.08 7.85
CA ASN A 236 -16.03 -9.68 8.04
C ASN A 236 -15.49 -9.41 9.46
N PRO A 237 -16.05 -10.03 10.51
CA PRO A 237 -15.61 -9.79 11.89
C PRO A 237 -14.20 -10.35 12.12
N SER A 238 -13.35 -9.59 12.82
CA SER A 238 -12.06 -10.06 13.32
C SER A 238 -12.21 -10.93 14.56
N ASP A 239 -11.14 -11.66 14.90
CA ASP A 239 -10.97 -12.36 16.16
C ASP A 239 -9.77 -11.75 16.92
N PRO A 240 -9.96 -10.53 17.48
CA PRO A 240 -8.87 -9.66 17.88
C PRO A 240 -8.09 -10.17 19.08
N VAL A 241 -6.78 -9.86 19.10
CA VAL A 241 -5.96 -10.00 20.30
C VAL A 241 -6.21 -8.81 21.26
N ASN A 242 -5.87 -8.96 22.53
CA ASN A 242 -6.10 -7.90 23.52
C ASN A 242 -5.28 -6.62 23.22
N ASP A 243 -4.04 -6.78 22.80
CA ASP A 243 -3.14 -5.67 22.47
C ASP A 243 -2.21 -6.04 21.31
N ILE A 244 -2.56 -5.60 20.10
CA ILE A 244 -1.81 -5.90 18.87
C ILE A 244 -0.36 -5.43 18.89
N SER A 245 -0.01 -4.49 19.78
CA SER A 245 1.37 -4.02 19.97
C SER A 245 2.21 -4.91 20.90
N LYS A 246 1.58 -5.88 21.56
CA LYS A 246 2.23 -6.75 22.56
C LYS A 246 1.96 -8.23 22.31
N ASP A 247 0.75 -8.56 21.93
CA ASP A 247 0.35 -9.95 21.79
C ASP A 247 0.65 -10.43 20.36
N ALA A 248 1.11 -11.68 20.25
CA ALA A 248 1.36 -12.28 18.96
C ALA A 248 0.04 -12.64 18.27
N PHE A 249 -0.01 -12.46 16.96
CA PHE A 249 -1.22 -12.67 16.15
C PHE A 249 -0.89 -13.21 14.77
N THR A 250 -1.91 -13.73 14.08
CA THR A 250 -1.80 -14.20 12.70
C THR A 250 -2.76 -13.41 11.80
N VAL A 251 -2.26 -12.94 10.67
CA VAL A 251 -3.02 -12.23 9.62
C VAL A 251 -3.01 -13.05 8.35
N LEU A 252 -4.17 -13.28 7.76
CA LEU A 252 -4.28 -13.79 6.40
C LEU A 252 -4.15 -12.64 5.41
N VAL A 253 -3.16 -12.67 4.55
CA VAL A 253 -3.08 -11.81 3.36
C VAL A 253 -3.58 -12.60 2.17
N SER A 254 -4.74 -12.22 1.64
CA SER A 254 -5.38 -12.84 0.48
C SER A 254 -5.25 -11.93 -0.74
N GLY A 255 -4.56 -12.41 -1.77
CA GLY A 255 -4.45 -11.73 -3.06
C GLY A 255 -5.50 -12.26 -4.03
N ASN A 256 -6.26 -11.38 -4.67
CA ASN A 256 -7.18 -11.76 -5.72
C ASN A 256 -6.70 -11.26 -7.09
N ASP A 257 -7.20 -11.86 -8.17
CA ASP A 257 -6.83 -11.57 -9.55
C ASP A 257 -7.63 -10.42 -10.17
N SER A 258 -8.42 -9.70 -9.36
CA SER A 258 -9.22 -8.58 -9.84
C SER A 258 -8.41 -7.30 -9.99
N TYR A 259 -8.87 -6.45 -10.91
CA TYR A 259 -8.47 -5.07 -11.03
C TYR A 259 -9.61 -4.17 -10.54
N GLY A 260 -9.30 -3.03 -9.94
CA GLY A 260 -10.32 -2.11 -9.44
C GLY A 260 -10.49 -2.10 -7.93
N THR A 261 -11.73 -1.97 -7.44
CA THR A 261 -11.99 -1.88 -6.01
C THR A 261 -12.16 -3.25 -5.37
N LEU A 262 -11.51 -3.45 -4.23
CA LEU A 262 -11.47 -4.71 -3.49
C LEU A 262 -12.83 -5.14 -2.90
N GLN A 263 -13.80 -4.24 -2.80
CA GLN A 263 -15.00 -4.43 -1.98
C GLN A 263 -16.23 -4.92 -2.74
N ASP A 264 -16.18 -4.95 -4.07
CA ASP A 264 -17.40 -5.16 -4.88
C ASP A 264 -17.59 -6.60 -5.39
N SER A 265 -16.65 -7.52 -5.18
CA SER A 265 -16.78 -8.89 -5.67
C SER A 265 -16.14 -9.91 -4.75
N ASN A 266 -16.88 -10.98 -4.48
CA ASN A 266 -16.29 -12.22 -4.02
C ASN A 266 -15.50 -12.80 -5.20
N THR A 267 -14.19 -12.72 -5.12
CA THR A 267 -13.26 -13.17 -6.16
C THR A 267 -12.38 -14.28 -5.65
N ARG A 268 -11.73 -15.00 -6.55
CA ARG A 268 -10.79 -16.05 -6.19
C ARG A 268 -9.68 -15.53 -5.28
N SER A 269 -9.25 -16.37 -4.33
CA SER A 269 -8.10 -16.10 -3.46
C SER A 269 -6.85 -16.72 -4.06
N ASP A 270 -6.20 -16.01 -4.99
CA ASP A 270 -5.10 -16.55 -5.81
C ASP A 270 -3.73 -16.48 -5.13
N ALA A 271 -3.61 -15.74 -4.05
CA ALA A 271 -2.46 -15.75 -3.17
C ALA A 271 -2.93 -15.85 -1.72
N ASN A 272 -2.40 -16.83 -0.98
CA ASN A 272 -2.74 -17.05 0.42
C ASN A 272 -1.46 -17.07 1.24
N LEU A 273 -1.22 -15.97 1.97
CA LEU A 273 -0.04 -15.78 2.81
C LEU A 273 -0.47 -15.51 4.25
N LEU A 274 -0.07 -16.36 5.17
CA LEU A 274 -0.22 -16.10 6.60
C LEU A 274 1.00 -15.35 7.12
N LEU A 275 0.77 -14.21 7.77
CA LEU A 275 1.77 -13.45 8.52
C LEU A 275 1.55 -13.71 10.01
N THR A 276 2.41 -14.51 10.63
CA THR A 276 2.41 -14.67 12.08
C THR A 276 3.40 -13.69 12.68
N VAL A 277 2.89 -12.71 13.40
CA VAL A 277 3.64 -11.56 13.93
C VAL A 277 3.77 -11.68 15.44
N ASN A 278 4.98 -11.59 15.95
CA ASN A 278 5.23 -11.47 17.38
C ASN A 278 5.99 -10.18 17.68
N PRO A 279 5.29 -9.12 18.15
CA PRO A 279 5.90 -7.84 18.46
C PRO A 279 6.97 -7.90 19.55
N LYS A 280 6.81 -8.81 20.54
CA LYS A 280 7.77 -8.95 21.66
C LYS A 280 9.15 -9.44 21.22
N THR A 281 9.18 -10.30 20.19
CA THR A 281 10.44 -10.87 19.67
C THR A 281 10.93 -10.19 18.40
N GLY A 282 10.13 -9.30 17.80
CA GLY A 282 10.40 -8.72 16.50
C GLY A 282 10.47 -9.78 15.39
N THR A 283 9.59 -10.81 15.45
CA THR A 283 9.62 -11.92 14.47
C THR A 283 8.34 -11.91 13.64
N ILE A 284 8.49 -12.05 12.32
CA ILE A 284 7.41 -12.26 11.36
C ILE A 284 7.69 -13.58 10.64
N LEU A 285 6.78 -14.54 10.74
CA LEU A 285 6.79 -15.76 9.92
C LEU A 285 5.81 -15.60 8.78
N MET A 286 6.30 -15.74 7.55
CA MET A 286 5.50 -15.83 6.33
C MET A 286 5.25 -17.31 6.01
N THR A 287 3.98 -17.74 6.07
CA THR A 287 3.58 -19.10 5.67
C THR A 287 2.68 -19.01 4.45
N SER A 288 3.13 -19.50 3.31
CA SER A 288 2.36 -19.52 2.06
C SER A 288 1.65 -20.84 1.88
N ILE A 289 0.41 -20.76 1.36
CA ILE A 289 -0.45 -21.89 1.08
C ILE A 289 -0.77 -21.88 -0.42
N PRO A 290 -0.61 -22.99 -1.15
CA PRO A 290 -0.93 -23.06 -2.57
C PRO A 290 -2.41 -22.70 -2.83
N ARG A 291 -2.70 -21.96 -3.89
CA ARG A 291 -4.09 -21.58 -4.23
C ARG A 291 -4.93 -22.79 -4.65
N ASP A 292 -4.31 -23.78 -5.30
CA ASP A 292 -4.96 -24.99 -5.80
C ASP A 292 -4.98 -26.11 -4.72
N TYR A 293 -4.66 -25.77 -3.44
CA TYR A 293 -4.69 -26.69 -2.30
C TYR A 293 -6.08 -27.26 -2.12
N TYR A 294 -6.22 -28.59 -2.19
CA TYR A 294 -7.50 -29.28 -2.14
C TYR A 294 -7.97 -29.42 -0.70
N VAL A 295 -8.93 -28.62 -0.32
CA VAL A 295 -9.38 -28.45 1.06
C VAL A 295 -10.89 -28.57 1.19
N GLU A 296 -11.35 -28.98 2.35
CA GLU A 296 -12.78 -28.91 2.68
C GLU A 296 -13.15 -27.45 2.96
N LEU A 297 -14.06 -26.92 2.15
CA LEU A 297 -14.52 -25.53 2.26
C LEU A 297 -15.31 -25.31 3.55
N VAL A 298 -15.14 -24.12 4.15
CA VAL A 298 -16.01 -23.61 5.20
C VAL A 298 -16.76 -22.42 4.63
N CYS A 299 -18.02 -22.62 4.30
CA CYS A 299 -18.88 -21.63 3.68
C CYS A 299 -19.64 -20.77 4.71
N SER A 300 -20.37 -19.75 4.26
CA SER A 300 -21.14 -18.88 5.13
C SER A 300 -22.38 -19.59 5.65
N ASP A 301 -22.61 -19.52 6.97
CA ASP A 301 -23.85 -20.00 7.59
C ASP A 301 -25.00 -18.95 7.52
N ASN A 302 -24.66 -17.70 7.20
CA ASN A 302 -25.58 -16.59 7.26
C ASN A 302 -26.14 -16.16 5.90
N ASP A 303 -25.54 -16.64 4.80
CA ASP A 303 -25.97 -16.32 3.44
C ASP A 303 -26.24 -17.62 2.66
N PRO A 304 -27.53 -17.93 2.36
CA PRO A 304 -27.89 -19.15 1.63
C PRO A 304 -27.26 -19.25 0.22
N GLU A 305 -26.94 -18.10 -0.42
CA GLU A 305 -26.29 -18.07 -1.73
C GLU A 305 -24.79 -18.44 -1.65
N LEU A 306 -24.20 -18.29 -0.47
CA LEU A 306 -22.80 -18.59 -0.17
C LEU A 306 -22.63 -19.85 0.68
N ALA A 307 -23.71 -20.58 0.95
CA ALA A 307 -23.66 -21.82 1.72
C ALA A 307 -23.09 -23.00 0.90
N CYS A 308 -22.44 -23.93 1.56
CA CYS A 308 -22.05 -25.20 0.98
C CYS A 308 -22.30 -26.36 1.96
N PRO A 309 -22.63 -27.58 1.47
CA PRO A 309 -22.74 -28.75 2.33
C PRO A 309 -21.42 -29.07 3.04
N GLU A 310 -21.50 -29.67 4.22
CA GLU A 310 -20.34 -30.27 4.88
C GLU A 310 -19.71 -31.34 3.97
N GLY A 311 -18.38 -31.40 3.93
CA GLY A 311 -17.67 -32.32 3.02
C GLY A 311 -17.51 -31.77 1.59
N SER A 312 -17.81 -30.51 1.33
CA SER A 312 -17.56 -29.86 0.02
C SER A 312 -16.07 -29.57 -0.15
N TYR A 313 -15.36 -30.43 -0.87
CA TYR A 313 -13.94 -30.24 -1.18
C TYR A 313 -13.76 -29.42 -2.46
N ASP A 314 -12.78 -28.53 -2.45
CA ASP A 314 -12.42 -27.71 -3.61
C ASP A 314 -11.00 -27.14 -3.49
N LYS A 315 -10.55 -26.41 -4.51
CA LYS A 315 -9.35 -25.60 -4.44
C LYS A 315 -9.53 -24.45 -3.43
N LEU A 316 -8.52 -24.17 -2.64
CA LEU A 316 -8.54 -23.07 -1.69
C LEU A 316 -8.90 -21.73 -2.35
N THR A 317 -8.44 -21.50 -3.60
CA THR A 317 -8.75 -20.28 -4.34
C THR A 317 -10.26 -20.02 -4.48
N HIS A 318 -11.08 -21.09 -4.60
CA HIS A 318 -12.52 -20.98 -4.76
C HIS A 318 -13.23 -20.56 -3.46
N SER A 319 -12.61 -20.73 -2.30
CA SER A 319 -13.16 -20.21 -1.04
C SER A 319 -13.36 -18.68 -1.07
N GLY A 320 -12.53 -17.97 -1.84
CA GLY A 320 -12.63 -16.53 -2.04
C GLY A 320 -13.92 -16.09 -2.75
N LEU A 321 -14.54 -16.95 -3.56
CA LEU A 321 -15.83 -16.71 -4.20
C LEU A 321 -16.98 -16.58 -3.18
N MET A 322 -16.79 -17.15 -1.99
CA MET A 322 -17.70 -17.04 -0.86
C MET A 322 -17.25 -16.00 0.17
N GLY A 323 -16.28 -15.17 -0.19
CA GLY A 323 -15.74 -14.08 0.61
C GLY A 323 -14.51 -14.44 1.43
N ILE A 324 -13.77 -13.40 1.85
CA ILE A 324 -12.51 -13.56 2.58
C ILE A 324 -12.67 -14.35 3.90
N LYS A 325 -13.82 -14.25 4.55
CA LYS A 325 -14.09 -14.97 5.80
C LYS A 325 -14.19 -16.48 5.58
N SER A 326 -14.74 -16.91 4.43
CA SER A 326 -14.73 -18.32 4.03
C SER A 326 -13.29 -18.82 3.81
N THR A 327 -12.44 -18.04 3.14
CA THR A 327 -11.02 -18.38 2.96
C THR A 327 -10.31 -18.51 4.32
N GLU A 328 -10.52 -17.56 5.22
CA GLU A 328 -9.96 -17.58 6.57
C GLU A 328 -10.36 -18.86 7.32
N LYS A 329 -11.66 -19.16 7.38
CA LYS A 329 -12.17 -20.34 8.09
C LYS A 329 -11.75 -21.67 7.46
N THR A 330 -11.67 -21.72 6.14
CA THR A 330 -11.16 -22.88 5.40
C THR A 330 -9.69 -23.16 5.76
N ILE A 331 -8.85 -22.13 5.83
CA ILE A 331 -7.44 -22.27 6.23
C ILE A 331 -7.33 -22.65 7.71
N GLU A 332 -8.12 -22.02 8.59
CA GLU A 332 -8.16 -22.39 10.02
C GLU A 332 -8.45 -23.87 10.21
N LYS A 333 -9.44 -24.42 9.46
CA LYS A 333 -9.81 -25.84 9.48
C LYS A 333 -8.68 -26.71 8.95
N ALA A 334 -8.12 -26.37 7.78
CA ALA A 334 -7.09 -27.18 7.13
C ALA A 334 -5.79 -27.26 7.95
N LEU A 335 -5.37 -26.15 8.58
CA LEU A 335 -4.11 -26.09 9.33
C LEU A 335 -4.29 -26.30 10.84
N GLY A 336 -5.51 -26.28 11.39
CA GLY A 336 -5.77 -26.35 12.82
C GLY A 336 -5.14 -25.19 13.61
N ILE A 337 -5.23 -23.98 13.08
CA ILE A 337 -4.70 -22.74 13.65
C ILE A 337 -5.82 -21.72 13.85
N LYS A 338 -5.50 -20.60 14.46
CA LYS A 338 -6.37 -19.43 14.58
C LYS A 338 -5.80 -18.29 13.76
N ILE A 339 -6.66 -17.60 12.99
CA ILE A 339 -6.36 -16.39 12.26
C ILE A 339 -7.11 -15.25 12.95
N ASN A 340 -6.39 -14.20 13.33
CA ASN A 340 -6.95 -13.07 14.08
C ASN A 340 -7.53 -12.01 13.14
N TYR A 341 -6.85 -11.77 12.03
CA TYR A 341 -7.18 -10.72 11.08
C TYR A 341 -7.00 -11.20 9.65
N ASN A 342 -7.65 -10.49 8.73
CA ASN A 342 -7.41 -10.69 7.31
C ASN A 342 -7.18 -9.34 6.61
N VAL A 343 -6.44 -9.43 5.51
CA VAL A 343 -6.16 -8.33 4.60
C VAL A 343 -6.34 -8.86 3.19
N ARG A 344 -7.17 -8.21 2.40
CA ARG A 344 -7.37 -8.53 0.98
C ARG A 344 -6.67 -7.47 0.13
N ILE A 345 -5.94 -7.92 -0.88
CA ILE A 345 -5.26 -7.09 -1.87
C ILE A 345 -5.63 -7.57 -3.27
N ASN A 346 -5.50 -6.70 -4.27
CA ASN A 346 -5.67 -7.08 -5.66
C ASN A 346 -4.48 -6.67 -6.52
N PHE A 347 -4.51 -7.00 -7.81
CA PHE A 347 -3.43 -6.69 -8.73
C PHE A 347 -3.15 -5.20 -8.86
N SER A 348 -4.20 -4.38 -8.99
CA SER A 348 -4.04 -2.92 -9.03
C SER A 348 -3.38 -2.37 -7.78
N SER A 349 -3.73 -2.92 -6.61
CA SER A 349 -3.13 -2.53 -5.34
C SER A 349 -1.62 -2.80 -5.29
N VAL A 350 -1.20 -3.98 -5.76
CA VAL A 350 0.23 -4.34 -5.81
C VAL A 350 0.98 -3.41 -6.76
N VAL A 351 0.46 -3.22 -7.98
CA VAL A 351 1.08 -2.34 -8.99
C VAL A 351 1.20 -0.93 -8.46
N ASN A 352 0.09 -0.34 -8.00
CA ASN A 352 0.07 1.03 -7.50
C ASN A 352 1.00 1.25 -6.30
N LEU A 353 1.07 0.28 -5.38
CA LEU A 353 1.93 0.35 -4.21
C LEU A 353 3.42 0.32 -4.59
N VAL A 354 3.80 -0.58 -5.49
CA VAL A 354 5.19 -0.70 -5.98
C VAL A 354 5.59 0.57 -6.76
N ASP A 355 4.73 1.08 -7.63
CA ASP A 355 5.00 2.29 -8.40
C ASP A 355 5.07 3.54 -7.52
N ALA A 356 4.23 3.61 -6.49
CA ALA A 356 4.29 4.69 -5.50
C ALA A 356 5.60 4.70 -4.70
N LEU A 357 6.20 3.52 -4.51
CA LEU A 357 7.52 3.35 -3.90
C LEU A 357 8.69 3.66 -4.86
N ASP A 358 8.41 4.05 -6.12
CA ASP A 358 9.39 4.20 -7.20
C ASP A 358 10.11 2.88 -7.50
N GLY A 359 9.34 1.78 -7.56
CA GLY A 359 9.82 0.43 -7.80
C GLY A 359 10.40 -0.30 -6.58
N ILE A 360 10.64 -1.58 -6.76
CA ILE A 360 11.29 -2.45 -5.76
C ILE A 360 12.52 -3.15 -6.34
N ASP A 361 13.42 -3.59 -5.46
CA ASP A 361 14.65 -4.28 -5.85
C ASP A 361 14.48 -5.79 -5.64
N LEU A 362 14.55 -6.57 -6.72
CA LEU A 362 14.52 -8.04 -6.71
C LEU A 362 15.93 -8.59 -6.99
N ASP A 363 16.35 -9.60 -6.23
CA ASP A 363 17.60 -10.34 -6.45
C ASP A 363 17.24 -11.76 -6.93
N ILE A 364 17.34 -11.96 -8.25
CA ILE A 364 16.97 -13.19 -8.93
C ILE A 364 18.13 -14.18 -8.84
N LYS A 365 17.88 -15.33 -8.23
CA LYS A 365 18.87 -16.41 -8.08
C LYS A 365 18.81 -17.35 -9.27
N LYS A 366 19.87 -18.14 -9.45
CA LYS A 366 19.91 -19.20 -10.46
C LYS A 366 18.76 -20.17 -10.23
N GLY A 367 17.97 -20.43 -11.27
CA GLY A 367 16.75 -21.24 -11.26
C GLY A 367 15.46 -20.44 -11.02
N GLU A 368 15.56 -19.14 -10.78
CA GLU A 368 14.42 -18.23 -10.65
C GLU A 368 14.29 -17.29 -11.86
N GLU A 369 15.24 -17.34 -12.80
CA GLU A 369 15.23 -16.52 -14.01
C GLU A 369 14.11 -16.91 -14.96
N VAL A 370 13.59 -15.94 -15.69
CA VAL A 370 12.52 -16.08 -16.68
C VAL A 370 12.87 -15.25 -17.91
N ASP A 371 12.83 -15.84 -19.11
CA ASP A 371 13.09 -15.12 -20.35
C ASP A 371 11.90 -14.23 -20.76
N ILE A 372 10.68 -14.77 -20.64
CA ILE A 372 9.43 -14.08 -20.96
C ILE A 372 8.40 -14.47 -19.89
N PHE A 373 7.70 -13.50 -19.34
CA PHE A 373 6.57 -13.75 -18.44
C PHE A 373 5.36 -14.25 -19.25
N TYR A 374 4.90 -15.46 -18.93
CA TYR A 374 3.74 -16.07 -19.60
C TYR A 374 2.44 -15.28 -19.35
N VAL A 375 2.34 -14.61 -18.21
CA VAL A 375 1.13 -13.87 -17.81
C VAL A 375 0.84 -12.63 -18.65
N ASN A 376 1.85 -12.02 -19.28
CA ASN A 376 1.68 -10.78 -20.06
C ASN A 376 2.61 -10.67 -21.27
N SER A 377 3.36 -11.72 -21.59
CA SER A 377 4.32 -11.78 -22.70
C SER A 377 5.39 -10.67 -22.70
N GLN A 378 5.64 -10.07 -21.52
CA GLN A 378 6.72 -9.08 -21.34
C GLN A 378 8.07 -9.78 -21.12
N PRO A 379 9.20 -9.10 -21.40
CA PRO A 379 10.53 -9.62 -21.07
C PRO A 379 10.63 -9.98 -19.60
N GLY A 380 11.19 -11.13 -19.29
CA GLY A 380 11.38 -11.63 -17.95
C GLY A 380 12.62 -11.03 -17.26
N LEU A 381 13.08 -11.69 -16.20
CA LEU A 381 14.20 -11.26 -15.37
C LEU A 381 15.32 -12.30 -15.42
N SER A 382 16.52 -11.87 -15.78
CA SER A 382 17.73 -12.68 -15.72
C SER A 382 18.26 -12.82 -14.29
N VAL A 383 19.23 -13.72 -14.07
CA VAL A 383 19.94 -13.82 -12.79
C VAL A 383 20.61 -12.49 -12.44
N GLY A 384 20.45 -12.04 -11.19
CA GLY A 384 21.05 -10.81 -10.67
C GLY A 384 20.04 -9.86 -10.00
N LYS A 385 20.50 -8.64 -9.75
CA LYS A 385 19.69 -7.60 -9.11
C LYS A 385 18.96 -6.78 -10.17
N HIS A 386 17.67 -6.62 -10.00
CA HIS A 386 16.80 -5.83 -10.87
C HIS A 386 16.00 -4.84 -10.05
N HIS A 387 15.89 -3.61 -10.56
CA HIS A 387 14.94 -2.64 -10.07
C HIS A 387 13.72 -2.69 -10.98
N VAL A 388 12.56 -3.04 -10.43
CA VAL A 388 11.35 -3.34 -11.21
C VAL A 388 10.19 -2.43 -10.79
N ASP A 389 9.34 -2.10 -11.75
CA ASP A 389 8.07 -1.40 -11.56
C ASP A 389 6.96 -2.36 -11.07
N GLY A 390 5.76 -1.81 -10.84
CA GLY A 390 4.64 -2.58 -10.32
C GLY A 390 4.18 -3.68 -11.25
N GLU A 391 4.10 -3.44 -12.56
CA GLU A 391 3.67 -4.44 -13.55
C GLU A 391 4.67 -5.60 -13.64
N THR A 392 5.96 -5.31 -13.65
CA THR A 392 7.02 -6.33 -13.67
C THR A 392 7.04 -7.13 -12.35
N ALA A 393 6.87 -6.45 -11.21
CA ALA A 393 6.78 -7.11 -9.91
C ALA A 393 5.57 -8.04 -9.83
N LEU A 394 4.41 -7.60 -10.32
CA LEU A 394 3.20 -8.40 -10.39
C LEU A 394 3.37 -9.59 -11.35
N ALA A 395 3.93 -9.38 -12.53
CA ALA A 395 4.19 -10.45 -13.50
C ALA A 395 5.10 -11.53 -12.89
N PHE A 396 6.18 -11.13 -12.21
CA PHE A 396 7.07 -12.04 -11.50
C PHE A 396 6.36 -12.81 -10.37
N ALA A 397 5.51 -12.14 -9.59
CA ALA A 397 4.73 -12.77 -8.52
C ALA A 397 3.67 -13.77 -9.03
N ARG A 398 3.24 -13.63 -10.28
CA ARG A 398 2.22 -14.50 -10.92
C ARG A 398 2.82 -15.61 -11.77
N GLU A 399 4.11 -15.50 -12.12
CA GLU A 399 4.74 -16.46 -13.03
C GLU A 399 4.82 -17.87 -12.41
N ARG A 400 4.38 -18.86 -13.18
CA ARG A 400 4.42 -20.28 -12.83
C ARG A 400 4.82 -21.18 -14.00
N HIS A 401 4.47 -20.77 -15.21
CA HIS A 401 4.63 -21.61 -16.40
C HIS A 401 6.08 -21.71 -16.88
N ALA A 402 6.90 -20.72 -16.53
CA ALA A 402 8.33 -20.73 -16.82
C ALA A 402 9.14 -21.71 -15.95
N TYR A 403 8.54 -22.26 -14.90
CA TYR A 403 9.25 -23.08 -13.91
C TYR A 403 8.79 -24.53 -13.91
N ALA A 404 9.74 -25.47 -13.82
CA ALA A 404 9.44 -26.89 -13.64
C ALA A 404 8.66 -27.17 -12.33
N ASP A 405 8.90 -26.35 -11.28
CA ASP A 405 8.26 -26.43 -9.97
C ASP A 405 6.91 -25.66 -9.91
N GLY A 406 6.52 -25.05 -11.02
CA GLY A 406 5.18 -24.49 -11.23
C GLY A 406 4.70 -23.57 -10.11
N ASP A 407 3.61 -23.96 -9.46
CA ASP A 407 2.96 -23.17 -8.42
C ASP A 407 3.83 -22.96 -7.18
N ASN A 408 4.68 -23.91 -6.82
CA ASN A 408 5.59 -23.77 -5.69
C ASN A 408 6.59 -22.63 -5.89
N GLN A 409 7.10 -22.45 -7.13
CA GLN A 409 7.97 -21.32 -7.42
C GLN A 409 7.20 -19.99 -7.38
N ARG A 410 5.95 -19.96 -7.87
CA ARG A 410 5.09 -18.76 -7.75
C ARG A 410 4.93 -18.32 -6.31
N VAL A 411 4.69 -19.25 -5.40
CA VAL A 411 4.60 -18.97 -3.96
C VAL A 411 5.88 -18.31 -3.43
N ARG A 412 7.07 -18.84 -3.81
CA ARG A 412 8.35 -18.23 -3.43
C ARG A 412 8.55 -16.85 -4.04
N ASN A 413 8.11 -16.65 -5.28
CA ASN A 413 8.15 -15.34 -5.94
C ASN A 413 7.28 -14.31 -5.22
N GLN A 414 6.07 -14.67 -4.77
CA GLN A 414 5.18 -13.83 -3.97
C GLN A 414 5.84 -13.40 -2.66
N GLN A 415 6.46 -14.33 -1.93
CA GLN A 415 7.21 -14.02 -0.71
C GLN A 415 8.37 -13.06 -0.99
N LYS A 416 9.09 -13.25 -2.12
CA LYS A 416 10.20 -12.39 -2.52
C LYS A 416 9.73 -10.96 -2.83
N VAL A 417 8.62 -10.81 -3.56
CA VAL A 417 8.01 -9.50 -3.86
C VAL A 417 7.54 -8.83 -2.57
N PHE A 418 6.84 -9.54 -1.69
CA PHE A 418 6.40 -9.01 -0.40
C PHE A 418 7.59 -8.50 0.43
N LYS A 419 8.65 -9.30 0.54
CA LYS A 419 9.87 -8.91 1.25
C LYS A 419 10.56 -7.70 0.63
N ALA A 420 10.58 -7.58 -0.70
CA ALA A 420 11.14 -6.44 -1.41
C ALA A 420 10.32 -5.15 -1.17
N ILE A 421 8.98 -5.23 -1.19
CA ILE A 421 8.08 -4.14 -0.82
C ILE A 421 8.37 -3.68 0.61
N PHE A 422 8.41 -4.61 1.56
CA PHE A 422 8.71 -4.29 2.96
C PHE A 422 10.07 -3.59 3.13
N ASN A 423 11.13 -4.13 2.52
CA ASN A 423 12.46 -3.52 2.55
C ASN A 423 12.48 -2.11 1.94
N ARG A 424 11.67 -1.87 0.91
CA ARG A 424 11.56 -0.55 0.27
C ARG A 424 10.85 0.45 1.18
N ILE A 425 9.79 0.04 1.87
CA ILE A 425 9.05 0.86 2.83
C ILE A 425 9.96 1.33 3.97
N VAL A 426 10.79 0.46 4.52
CA VAL A 426 11.71 0.81 5.62
C VAL A 426 13.00 1.51 5.15
N SER A 427 13.16 1.78 3.85
CA SER A 427 14.36 2.41 3.30
C SER A 427 14.28 3.95 3.33
N PRO A 428 15.44 4.67 3.35
CA PRO A 428 15.46 6.14 3.27
C PRO A 428 14.81 6.71 2.00
N LYS A 429 14.74 5.95 0.90
CA LYS A 429 14.09 6.35 -0.35
C LYS A 429 12.58 6.58 -0.19
N MET A 430 11.98 5.97 0.82
CA MET A 430 10.59 6.19 1.20
C MET A 430 10.26 7.66 1.46
N ILE A 431 11.20 8.44 2.02
CA ILE A 431 10.97 9.84 2.39
C ILE A 431 10.60 10.69 1.17
N THR A 432 11.23 10.44 0.01
CA THR A 432 10.97 11.20 -1.23
C THR A 432 9.64 10.84 -1.88
N ASN A 433 9.18 9.61 -1.72
CA ASN A 433 7.97 9.06 -2.33
C ASN A 433 6.79 8.98 -1.35
N TYR A 434 6.97 9.50 -0.13
CA TYR A 434 6.01 9.36 0.95
C TYR A 434 4.58 9.76 0.57
N GLY A 435 4.40 10.90 -0.10
CA GLY A 435 3.07 11.37 -0.49
C GLY A 435 2.35 10.39 -1.42
N LYS A 436 3.03 9.90 -2.46
CA LYS A 436 2.49 8.93 -3.41
C LYS A 436 2.19 7.58 -2.74
N PHE A 437 3.10 7.14 -1.87
CA PHE A 437 2.93 5.91 -1.11
C PHE A 437 1.70 5.97 -0.21
N MET A 438 1.50 7.08 0.50
CA MET A 438 0.32 7.25 1.36
C MET A 438 -0.99 7.26 0.55
N ASP A 439 -1.01 7.86 -0.65
CA ASP A 439 -2.16 7.81 -1.55
C ASP A 439 -2.46 6.39 -2.02
N ALA A 440 -1.43 5.65 -2.42
CA ALA A 440 -1.57 4.25 -2.85
C ALA A 440 -2.01 3.35 -1.69
N LEU A 441 -1.42 3.53 -0.49
CA LEU A 441 -1.75 2.76 0.70
C LEU A 441 -3.22 2.92 1.10
N ALA A 442 -3.76 4.13 0.96
CA ALA A 442 -5.14 4.43 1.31
C ALA A 442 -6.19 3.57 0.55
N VAL A 443 -5.80 2.95 -0.58
CA VAL A 443 -6.69 2.14 -1.42
C VAL A 443 -6.18 0.73 -1.67
N ALA A 444 -5.01 0.39 -1.12
CA ALA A 444 -4.30 -0.83 -1.45
C ALA A 444 -4.93 -2.10 -0.86
N PHE A 445 -5.74 -2.01 0.19
CA PHE A 445 -6.24 -3.19 0.88
C PHE A 445 -7.62 -2.99 1.51
N ASP A 446 -8.34 -4.10 1.69
CA ASP A 446 -9.52 -4.25 2.51
C ASP A 446 -9.17 -5.15 3.70
N THR A 447 -9.63 -4.81 4.92
CA THR A 447 -9.22 -5.50 6.15
C THR A 447 -10.29 -5.45 7.23
N ASN A 448 -10.27 -6.45 8.12
CA ASN A 448 -11.06 -6.46 9.34
C ASN A 448 -10.29 -5.96 10.58
N LEU A 449 -9.06 -5.44 10.40
CA LEU A 449 -8.37 -4.69 11.45
C LEU A 449 -9.13 -3.39 11.73
N SER A 450 -9.41 -3.13 12.99
CA SER A 450 -10.01 -1.85 13.39
C SER A 450 -9.01 -0.70 13.27
N GLY A 451 -9.51 0.51 13.07
CA GLY A 451 -8.69 1.71 13.06
C GLY A 451 -7.82 1.89 14.31
N ASP A 452 -8.35 1.51 15.47
CA ASP A 452 -7.60 1.54 16.74
C ASP A 452 -6.43 0.56 16.75
N GLU A 453 -6.61 -0.66 16.21
CA GLU A 453 -5.55 -1.67 16.12
C GLU A 453 -4.46 -1.25 15.16
N ILE A 454 -4.83 -0.77 13.97
CA ILE A 454 -3.88 -0.20 13.00
C ILE A 454 -3.09 0.95 13.66
N SER A 455 -3.79 1.86 14.33
CA SER A 455 -3.18 2.99 15.05
C SER A 455 -2.20 2.53 16.13
N LYS A 456 -2.57 1.54 16.94
CA LYS A 456 -1.71 0.99 18.00
C LYS A 456 -0.46 0.33 17.40
N PHE A 457 -0.61 -0.43 16.32
CA PHE A 457 0.51 -1.11 15.68
C PHE A 457 1.47 -0.10 15.02
N VAL A 458 0.96 0.90 14.31
CA VAL A 458 1.78 1.98 13.74
C VAL A 458 2.53 2.75 14.82
N LYS A 459 1.88 3.07 15.94
CA LYS A 459 2.56 3.70 17.11
C LYS A 459 3.66 2.82 17.67
N TYR A 460 3.41 1.51 17.76
CA TYR A 460 4.43 0.55 18.19
C TYR A 460 5.66 0.57 17.28
N GLU A 461 5.45 0.53 15.96
CA GLU A 461 6.51 0.60 14.96
C GLU A 461 7.37 1.88 15.10
N LEU A 462 6.70 3.03 15.14
CA LEU A 462 7.38 4.32 15.23
C LEU A 462 8.11 4.54 16.58
N ASN A 463 7.61 3.93 17.65
CA ASN A 463 8.19 4.09 18.99
C ASN A 463 9.37 3.16 19.25
N ASN A 464 9.32 1.94 18.72
CA ASN A 464 10.30 0.90 19.02
C ASN A 464 11.28 0.66 17.87
N MET A 465 10.89 0.99 16.62
CA MET A 465 11.67 0.71 15.40
C MET A 465 12.30 -0.70 15.46
N PRO A 466 11.48 -1.75 15.63
CA PRO A 466 12.01 -3.10 15.85
C PRO A 466 12.78 -3.57 14.62
N ASP A 467 13.88 -4.29 14.87
CA ASP A 467 14.59 -5.01 13.81
C ASP A 467 13.85 -6.33 13.54
N TRP A 468 12.94 -6.31 12.57
CA TRP A 468 12.10 -7.45 12.24
C TRP A 468 12.90 -8.59 11.61
N LYS A 469 12.83 -9.76 12.24
CA LYS A 469 13.32 -11.02 11.69
C LYS A 469 12.23 -11.66 10.85
N ILE A 470 12.40 -11.64 9.53
CA ILE A 470 11.45 -12.23 8.59
C ILE A 470 11.88 -13.66 8.29
N GLU A 471 11.07 -14.61 8.74
CA GLU A 471 11.21 -16.06 8.48
C GLU A 471 10.17 -16.46 7.44
N SER A 472 10.43 -17.52 6.66
CA SER A 472 9.54 -17.96 5.58
C SER A 472 9.37 -19.47 5.61
N TYR A 473 8.15 -19.90 5.32
CA TYR A 473 7.79 -21.30 5.09
C TYR A 473 6.78 -21.38 3.94
N ALA A 474 6.89 -22.38 3.09
CA ALA A 474 5.91 -22.65 2.04
C ALA A 474 5.41 -24.09 2.17
N ILE A 475 4.09 -24.26 2.21
CA ILE A 475 3.48 -25.59 2.10
C ILE A 475 3.68 -26.05 0.67
N VAL A 476 4.34 -27.19 0.52
CA VAL A 476 4.58 -27.87 -0.75
C VAL A 476 3.72 -29.12 -0.78
N ALA A 477 3.09 -29.41 -1.92
CA ALA A 477 2.21 -30.55 -2.05
C ALA A 477 2.18 -31.06 -3.49
N GLU A 478 1.77 -32.32 -3.68
CA GLU A 478 1.81 -33.01 -4.96
C GLU A 478 0.58 -32.66 -5.82
N PRO A 479 0.75 -32.50 -7.13
CA PRO A 479 -0.36 -32.36 -8.07
C PRO A 479 -1.26 -33.57 -8.11
N ASP A 480 -2.57 -33.34 -8.24
CA ASP A 480 -3.59 -34.41 -8.39
C ASP A 480 -4.76 -33.90 -9.25
N TYR A 481 -5.75 -34.76 -9.48
CA TYR A 481 -6.94 -34.46 -10.28
C TYR A 481 -8.19 -34.87 -9.52
N GLN A 482 -8.92 -33.92 -8.93
CA GLN A 482 -10.03 -34.19 -8.03
C GLN A 482 -11.30 -33.45 -8.46
N PHE A 483 -12.46 -33.96 -7.97
CA PHE A 483 -13.74 -33.29 -8.15
C PHE A 483 -13.80 -32.01 -7.30
N CYS A 484 -14.10 -30.88 -7.92
CA CYS A 484 -14.21 -29.57 -7.28
C CYS A 484 -15.68 -29.14 -7.15
N TYR A 485 -16.08 -28.81 -5.94
CA TYR A 485 -17.47 -28.48 -5.60
C TYR A 485 -18.01 -27.29 -6.40
N GLN A 486 -17.26 -26.19 -6.48
CA GLN A 486 -17.72 -24.95 -7.15
C GLN A 486 -17.88 -25.12 -8.66
N SER A 487 -16.95 -25.83 -9.29
CA SER A 487 -17.00 -26.06 -10.73
C SER A 487 -17.87 -27.26 -11.12
N GLN A 488 -18.32 -28.07 -10.15
CA GLN A 488 -19.04 -29.33 -10.36
C GLN A 488 -18.33 -30.23 -11.39
N SER A 489 -16.99 -30.22 -11.39
CA SER A 489 -16.16 -30.92 -12.35
C SER A 489 -14.82 -31.33 -11.74
N TYR A 490 -14.18 -32.32 -12.38
CA TYR A 490 -12.81 -32.68 -12.05
C TYR A 490 -11.84 -31.60 -12.55
N ALA A 491 -10.87 -31.26 -11.71
CA ALA A 491 -9.85 -30.25 -12.05
C ALA A 491 -8.50 -30.63 -11.43
N SER A 492 -7.42 -30.07 -11.99
CA SER A 492 -6.09 -30.17 -11.41
C SER A 492 -6.07 -29.43 -10.07
N VAL A 493 -5.63 -30.13 -9.04
CA VAL A 493 -5.51 -29.64 -7.65
C VAL A 493 -4.12 -29.94 -7.12
N VAL A 494 -3.84 -29.50 -5.90
CA VAL A 494 -2.64 -29.87 -5.14
C VAL A 494 -3.14 -30.52 -3.84
N GLN A 495 -2.77 -31.79 -3.60
CA GLN A 495 -3.27 -32.55 -2.47
C GLN A 495 -2.81 -31.99 -1.13
N GLN A 496 -3.66 -32.12 -0.10
CA GLN A 496 -3.23 -31.81 1.27
C GLN A 496 -2.07 -32.73 1.68
N ASN A 497 -1.10 -32.12 2.33
CA ASN A 497 0.02 -32.80 2.91
C ASN A 497 0.01 -32.59 4.44
N ASP A 498 -0.41 -33.61 5.17
CA ASP A 498 -0.57 -33.56 6.63
C ASP A 498 0.75 -33.26 7.36
N ILE A 499 1.87 -33.75 6.83
CA ILE A 499 3.20 -33.50 7.40
C ILE A 499 3.51 -31.97 7.25
N MET A 500 3.31 -31.43 6.04
CA MET A 500 3.53 -30.00 5.80
C MET A 500 2.59 -29.10 6.61
N ASN A 501 1.33 -29.51 6.77
CA ASN A 501 0.35 -28.83 7.61
C ASN A 501 0.78 -28.83 9.07
N GLU A 502 1.26 -29.96 9.59
CA GLU A 502 1.73 -30.07 10.97
C GLU A 502 3.00 -29.24 11.21
N VAL A 503 3.95 -29.24 10.27
CA VAL A 503 5.14 -28.37 10.31
C VAL A 503 4.72 -26.91 10.30
N ALA A 504 3.81 -26.50 9.40
CA ALA A 504 3.28 -25.14 9.36
C ALA A 504 2.66 -24.73 10.70
N ARG A 505 1.80 -25.60 11.26
CA ARG A 505 1.17 -25.40 12.57
C ARG A 505 2.19 -25.25 13.69
N LYS A 506 3.23 -26.10 13.74
CA LYS A 506 4.30 -26.03 14.75
C LYS A 506 5.12 -24.75 14.60
N LYS A 507 5.49 -24.34 13.37
CA LYS A 507 6.22 -23.10 13.10
C LYS A 507 5.42 -21.86 13.53
N ILE A 508 4.13 -21.81 13.19
CA ILE A 508 3.20 -20.73 13.60
C ILE A 508 3.11 -20.69 15.14
N LYS A 509 2.87 -21.84 15.80
CA LYS A 509 2.82 -21.91 17.27
C LYS A 509 4.14 -21.52 17.93
N ALA A 510 5.29 -21.85 17.33
CA ALA A 510 6.59 -21.45 17.85
C ALA A 510 6.70 -19.91 17.89
N VAL A 511 6.37 -19.22 16.81
CA VAL A 511 6.43 -17.75 16.73
C VAL A 511 5.41 -17.10 17.67
N LEU A 512 4.17 -17.60 17.74
CA LEU A 512 3.16 -17.13 18.69
C LEU A 512 3.66 -17.23 20.14
N ASN A 513 4.45 -18.27 20.47
CA ASN A 513 5.04 -18.49 21.78
C ASN A 513 6.42 -17.84 21.99
N GLY A 514 6.83 -16.93 21.10
CA GLY A 514 8.07 -16.17 21.22
C GLY A 514 9.35 -16.94 20.86
N LYS A 515 9.23 -18.03 20.11
CA LYS A 515 10.37 -18.82 19.61
C LYS A 515 10.52 -18.56 18.09
N SER A 516 11.74 -18.74 17.54
CA SER A 516 11.95 -18.74 16.10
C SER A 516 11.30 -19.96 15.45
N SER A 517 10.72 -19.80 14.26
CA SER A 517 10.18 -20.92 13.48
C SER A 517 11.28 -21.88 12.99
N THR A 518 12.54 -21.40 12.95
CA THR A 518 13.70 -22.23 12.60
C THR A 518 14.04 -23.29 13.65
N THR A 519 13.44 -23.20 14.85
CA THR A 519 13.56 -24.24 15.88
C THR A 519 12.72 -25.49 15.55
N VAL A 520 11.81 -25.37 14.58
CA VAL A 520 11.01 -26.48 14.06
C VAL A 520 11.66 -26.99 12.79
N GLU A 521 11.92 -28.29 12.73
CA GLU A 521 12.53 -28.93 11.57
C GLU A 521 11.67 -28.74 10.32
N ASP A 522 12.32 -28.44 9.20
CA ASP A 522 11.67 -28.27 7.91
C ASP A 522 11.72 -29.60 7.15
N LEU A 523 10.55 -30.24 7.03
CA LEU A 523 10.39 -31.52 6.38
C LEU A 523 9.91 -31.40 4.93
N SER A 524 10.16 -30.27 4.26
CA SER A 524 9.75 -30.01 2.87
C SER A 524 10.28 -31.02 1.85
N GLY A 525 11.28 -31.81 2.21
CA GLY A 525 11.80 -32.95 1.39
C GLY A 525 11.03 -34.24 1.52
N TYR A 526 10.08 -34.35 2.46
CA TYR A 526 9.24 -35.54 2.61
C TYR A 526 8.02 -35.45 1.70
N SER A 527 8.00 -36.28 0.64
CA SER A 527 6.85 -36.41 -0.26
C SER A 527 5.93 -37.54 0.22
N GLN A 528 4.61 -37.40 0.09
CA GLN A 528 3.65 -38.49 0.33
C GLN A 528 3.73 -39.60 -0.74
N THR A 529 4.46 -39.37 -1.84
CA THR A 529 4.61 -40.36 -2.93
C THR A 529 5.64 -41.45 -2.65
N ALA A 530 6.24 -41.50 -1.44
CA ALA A 530 6.98 -42.70 -1.02
C ALA A 530 6.00 -43.87 -1.03
N SER A 531 6.24 -44.85 -1.93
CA SER A 531 5.45 -46.05 -2.09
C SER A 531 5.06 -46.66 -0.73
N GLU A 532 3.90 -47.32 -0.67
CA GLU A 532 3.34 -47.95 0.56
C GLU A 532 4.37 -48.77 1.36
N ASP A 533 5.42 -49.29 0.72
CA ASP A 533 6.51 -50.03 1.36
C ASP A 533 7.49 -49.15 2.18
N ASN A 534 7.57 -47.82 1.93
CA ASN A 534 8.41 -46.89 2.69
C ASN A 534 7.61 -46.05 3.73
N ALA A 535 6.28 -46.09 3.66
CA ALA A 535 5.42 -45.27 4.53
C ALA A 535 5.48 -45.69 5.99
N VAL A 536 5.68 -47.00 6.25
CA VAL A 536 5.69 -47.55 7.63
C VAL A 536 6.92 -47.09 8.41
N GLY A 537 8.10 -47.04 7.78
CA GLY A 537 9.32 -46.57 8.44
C GLY A 537 9.28 -45.06 8.73
N ASN A 538 8.77 -44.26 7.78
CA ASN A 538 8.67 -42.84 7.94
C ASN A 538 7.62 -42.40 8.97
N THR A 539 6.52 -43.16 9.08
CA THR A 539 5.46 -42.85 10.06
C THR A 539 5.95 -43.03 11.50
N GLU A 540 6.72 -44.09 11.75
CA GLU A 540 7.28 -44.41 13.06
C GLU A 540 8.35 -43.39 13.47
N GLU A 541 9.18 -42.93 12.51
CA GLU A 541 10.19 -41.89 12.72
C GLU A 541 9.55 -40.53 13.01
N LEU A 542 8.49 -40.18 12.28
CA LEU A 542 7.73 -38.92 12.49
C LEU A 542 6.93 -38.93 13.79
N GLN A 543 6.41 -40.10 14.23
CA GLN A 543 5.80 -40.24 15.55
C GLN A 543 6.83 -40.09 16.67
N ASN A 544 8.03 -40.69 16.50
CA ASN A 544 9.12 -40.56 17.46
C ASN A 544 9.64 -39.11 17.58
N MET A 545 9.57 -38.31 16.50
CA MET A 545 9.84 -36.87 16.52
C MET A 545 8.67 -36.04 17.07
N GLY A 546 7.55 -36.65 17.44
CA GLY A 546 6.37 -35.94 17.95
C GLY A 546 5.70 -35.03 16.91
N ILE A 547 5.81 -35.37 15.62
CA ILE A 547 5.21 -34.66 14.49
C ILE A 547 3.82 -35.20 14.17
N LEU A 548 3.64 -36.53 14.29
CA LEU A 548 2.35 -37.21 14.21
C LEU A 548 1.96 -37.79 15.58
N ASN A 549 0.66 -37.77 15.91
CA ASN A 549 0.10 -38.36 17.13
C ASN A 549 -0.16 -39.85 16.94
#